data_721f091afe27826913b865c3df575e23
#
_entry.id   721f091afe27826913b865c3df575e23
#
_cell.length_a   1.000
_cell.length_b   1.000
_cell.length_c   1.000
_cell.angle_alpha   90.00
_cell.angle_beta   90.00
_cell.angle_gamma   90.00
#
_symmetry.space_group_name_H-M   'P 1'
#
loop_
_entity.id
_entity.type
_entity.pdbx_description
1 polymer ?
#
loop_
_entity_poly.entity_id
_entity_poly.type
_entity_poly.pdbx_seq_one_letter_code
_entity_poly.pdbx_strand_id
1 'polypeptide(L)'
;CSESPEVRVCYIDAFSISSETEFYRVFASQVIACTATKVERWISDAKRFLNGVVPQVVINDQITDFMAFDIRYVPQEQDKMSILQLPEVIAREKGIKIIVCIDEFQQLAELSEYKDLEGKMRSAWQLQQNVTYCLYGSKRHMMLNIFNKANSPFYRFGQVVFLQKIDRKDWMPFIISSFAETHKSISEEFAERICDTVECHSWYLQQLCFFIWNATEKEVTEEVFQTGLK
;
A
#
# COMPACT_ATOMS: atom_id res chain seq x y z
N CYS A 1 33.96 -5.98 -0.57
CA CYS A 1 32.76 -5.15 -0.37
C CYS A 1 31.58 -5.97 -0.78
N SER A 2 30.74 -6.42 0.16
CA SER A 2 29.46 -7.04 -0.18
C SER A 2 28.53 -5.93 -0.65
N GLU A 3 28.15 -5.94 -1.94
CA GLU A 3 27.09 -5.06 -2.43
C GLU A 3 25.80 -5.37 -1.64
N SER A 4 25.09 -4.31 -1.24
CA SER A 4 23.78 -4.49 -0.61
C SER A 4 22.85 -5.18 -1.60
N PRO A 5 22.08 -6.20 -1.18
CA PRO A 5 21.17 -6.90 -2.07
C PRO A 5 20.15 -5.92 -2.67
N GLU A 6 19.81 -6.12 -3.94
CA GLU A 6 18.75 -5.35 -4.58
C GLU A 6 17.43 -5.53 -3.85
N VAL A 7 16.70 -4.44 -3.62
CA VAL A 7 15.39 -4.46 -2.95
C VAL A 7 14.29 -4.26 -3.98
N ARG A 8 13.29 -5.13 -3.95
CA ARG A 8 12.06 -5.02 -4.77
C ARG A 8 10.87 -4.78 -3.85
N VAL A 9 9.99 -3.89 -4.26
CA VAL A 9 8.76 -3.57 -3.51
C VAL A 9 7.56 -4.07 -4.29
N CYS A 10 6.72 -4.83 -3.62
CA CYS A 10 5.48 -5.37 -4.13
C CYS A 10 4.32 -4.67 -3.43
N TYR A 11 3.38 -4.10 -4.19
CA TYR A 11 2.20 -3.42 -3.66
C TYR A 11 0.94 -4.22 -3.97
N ILE A 12 0.12 -4.44 -2.95
CA ILE A 12 -1.16 -5.13 -3.04
C ILE A 12 -2.21 -4.26 -2.36
N ASP A 13 -3.29 -3.96 -3.07
CA ASP A 13 -4.47 -3.30 -2.51
C ASP A 13 -5.50 -4.37 -2.15
N ALA A 14 -5.71 -4.56 -0.84
CA ALA A 14 -6.69 -5.54 -0.35
C ALA A 14 -8.14 -5.04 -0.42
N PHE A 15 -8.37 -3.76 -0.72
CA PHE A 15 -9.71 -3.19 -0.81
C PHE A 15 -10.55 -3.86 -1.90
N SER A 16 -9.91 -4.25 -3.00
CA SER A 16 -10.58 -4.90 -4.15
C SER A 16 -10.73 -6.41 -4.01
N ILE A 17 -10.19 -7.02 -2.95
CA ILE A 17 -10.18 -8.49 -2.78
C ILE A 17 -11.46 -8.95 -2.10
N SER A 18 -12.24 -9.77 -2.80
CA SER A 18 -13.56 -10.23 -2.38
C SER A 18 -13.61 -11.70 -1.91
N SER A 19 -12.52 -12.46 -2.10
CA SER A 19 -12.44 -13.87 -1.71
C SER A 19 -11.00 -14.32 -1.42
N GLU A 20 -10.86 -15.41 -0.68
CA GLU A 20 -9.56 -16.05 -0.42
C GLU A 20 -8.86 -16.44 -1.75
N THR A 21 -9.59 -17.00 -2.67
CA THR A 21 -9.06 -17.37 -3.99
C THR A 21 -8.51 -16.17 -4.76
N GLU A 22 -9.20 -15.05 -4.69
CA GLU A 22 -8.76 -13.81 -5.32
C GLU A 22 -7.50 -13.26 -4.64
N PHE A 23 -7.43 -13.33 -3.31
CA PHE A 23 -6.22 -12.96 -2.58
C PHE A 23 -4.99 -13.72 -3.08
N TYR A 24 -5.05 -15.04 -3.17
CA TYR A 24 -3.92 -15.84 -3.67
C TYR A 24 -3.54 -15.48 -5.10
N ARG A 25 -4.53 -15.26 -5.95
CA ARG A 25 -4.31 -14.85 -7.35
C ARG A 25 -3.59 -13.50 -7.44
N VAL A 26 -4.11 -12.49 -6.75
CA VAL A 26 -3.52 -11.14 -6.71
C VAL A 26 -2.12 -11.18 -6.09
N PHE A 27 -1.97 -11.88 -4.97
CA PHE A 27 -0.69 -12.00 -4.27
C PHE A 27 0.39 -12.61 -5.19
N ALA A 28 0.10 -13.75 -5.82
CA ALA A 28 1.04 -14.38 -6.74
C ALA A 28 1.40 -13.47 -7.93
N SER A 29 0.38 -12.83 -8.53
CA SER A 29 0.56 -11.94 -9.68
C SER A 29 1.46 -10.76 -9.34
N GLN A 30 1.20 -10.08 -8.23
CA GLN A 30 1.97 -8.90 -7.82
C GLN A 30 3.40 -9.25 -7.41
N VAL A 31 3.61 -10.37 -6.72
CA VAL A 31 4.95 -10.85 -6.34
C VAL A 31 5.80 -11.17 -7.57
N ILE A 32 5.22 -11.82 -8.57
CA ILE A 32 5.94 -12.10 -9.82
C ILE A 32 6.20 -10.80 -10.59
N ALA A 33 5.20 -9.92 -10.68
CA ALA A 33 5.31 -8.66 -11.41
C ALA A 33 6.42 -7.75 -10.85
N CYS A 34 6.49 -7.56 -9.53
CA CYS A 34 7.49 -6.69 -8.90
C CYS A 34 8.94 -7.22 -9.09
N THR A 35 9.11 -8.50 -9.34
CA THR A 35 10.43 -9.15 -9.51
C THR A 35 10.82 -9.39 -10.97
N ALA A 36 9.90 -9.21 -11.91
CA ALA A 36 10.16 -9.37 -13.34
C ALA A 36 10.59 -8.02 -13.96
N THR A 37 11.65 -8.08 -14.78
CA THR A 37 12.16 -6.86 -15.48
C THR A 37 11.54 -6.63 -16.85
N LYS A 38 10.87 -7.66 -17.41
CA LYS A 38 10.20 -7.65 -18.71
C LYS A 38 9.03 -8.65 -18.72
N VAL A 39 8.03 -8.40 -19.57
CA VAL A 39 6.84 -9.27 -19.76
C VAL A 39 7.21 -10.74 -19.99
N GLU A 40 8.21 -10.97 -20.85
CA GLU A 40 8.68 -12.33 -21.17
C GLU A 40 9.23 -13.07 -19.95
N ARG A 41 9.94 -12.35 -19.05
CA ARG A 41 10.42 -12.91 -17.78
C ARG A 41 9.27 -13.17 -16.82
N TRP A 42 8.29 -12.30 -16.76
CA TRP A 42 7.09 -12.51 -15.96
C TRP A 42 6.36 -13.81 -16.36
N ILE A 43 6.14 -14.04 -17.67
CA ILE A 43 5.53 -15.27 -18.17
C ILE A 43 6.38 -16.49 -17.82
N SER A 44 7.70 -16.40 -17.98
CA SER A 44 8.63 -17.48 -17.66
C SER A 44 8.65 -17.78 -16.16
N ASP A 45 8.69 -16.75 -15.32
CA ASP A 45 8.68 -16.86 -13.86
C ASP A 45 7.34 -17.43 -13.37
N ALA A 46 6.21 -16.98 -13.92
CA ALA A 46 4.89 -17.51 -13.58
C ALA A 46 4.79 -19.02 -13.90
N LYS A 47 5.26 -19.46 -15.07
CA LYS A 47 5.31 -20.89 -15.45
C LYS A 47 6.24 -21.70 -14.56
N ARG A 48 7.35 -21.11 -14.14
CA ARG A 48 8.37 -21.78 -13.33
C ARG A 48 7.96 -21.97 -11.88
N PHE A 49 7.39 -20.89 -11.28
CA PHE A 49 7.12 -20.86 -9.85
C PHE A 49 5.69 -21.33 -9.49
N LEU A 50 4.77 -21.30 -10.44
CA LEU A 50 3.39 -21.72 -10.25
C LEU A 50 3.11 -22.93 -11.16
N ASN A 51 3.30 -24.14 -10.64
CA ASN A 51 3.07 -25.38 -11.38
C ASN A 51 1.63 -25.44 -11.93
N GLY A 52 1.50 -25.58 -13.26
CA GLY A 52 0.21 -25.75 -13.93
C GLY A 52 -0.55 -24.45 -14.23
N VAL A 53 0.04 -23.29 -13.97
CA VAL A 53 -0.55 -21.99 -14.27
C VAL A 53 -0.32 -21.61 -15.73
N VAL A 54 -1.38 -21.25 -16.42
CA VAL A 54 -1.31 -20.60 -17.74
C VAL A 54 -1.41 -19.09 -17.52
N PRO A 55 -0.29 -18.35 -17.50
CA PRO A 55 -0.34 -16.90 -17.34
C PRO A 55 -0.99 -16.30 -18.58
N GLN A 56 -2.05 -15.53 -18.39
CA GLN A 56 -2.64 -14.69 -19.42
C GLN A 56 -2.23 -13.25 -19.17
N VAL A 57 -1.57 -12.64 -20.15
CA VAL A 57 -1.28 -11.19 -20.13
C VAL A 57 -2.54 -10.50 -20.63
N VAL A 58 -3.24 -9.79 -19.77
CA VAL A 58 -4.31 -8.89 -20.15
C VAL A 58 -3.68 -7.50 -20.33
N ILE A 59 -3.51 -7.09 -21.58
CA ILE A 59 -3.08 -5.73 -21.89
C ILE A 59 -4.34 -4.86 -21.80
N ASN A 60 -4.40 -3.99 -20.82
CA ASN A 60 -5.47 -3.01 -20.71
C ASN A 60 -5.05 -1.75 -21.49
N ASP A 61 -5.55 -1.59 -22.69
CA ASP A 61 -5.20 -0.50 -23.64
C ASP A 61 -5.53 0.93 -23.13
N GLN A 62 -6.14 1.06 -21.96
CA GLN A 62 -6.60 2.37 -21.46
C GLN A 62 -5.70 3.02 -20.41
N ILE A 63 -4.63 2.37 -19.96
CA ILE A 63 -3.70 2.95 -18.97
C ILE A 63 -2.27 2.72 -19.48
N THR A 64 -1.67 3.79 -19.98
CA THR A 64 -0.38 3.80 -20.68
C THR A 64 0.86 3.49 -19.82
N ASP A 65 0.75 3.32 -18.50
CA ASP A 65 1.92 3.13 -17.61
C ASP A 65 1.84 1.94 -16.62
N PHE A 66 0.76 1.17 -16.58
CA PHE A 66 0.68 -0.03 -15.76
C PHE A 66 0.09 -1.19 -16.58
N MET A 67 0.95 -2.11 -17.01
CA MET A 67 0.52 -3.41 -17.51
C MET A 67 -0.12 -4.17 -16.34
N ALA A 68 -1.43 -4.32 -16.35
CA ALA A 68 -2.13 -5.19 -15.42
C ALA A 68 -1.84 -6.65 -15.81
N PHE A 69 -0.92 -7.28 -15.09
CA PHE A 69 -0.66 -8.71 -15.24
C PHE A 69 -1.76 -9.47 -14.48
N ASP A 70 -2.62 -10.16 -15.18
CA ASP A 70 -3.62 -11.04 -14.58
C ASP A 70 -3.25 -12.51 -14.78
N ILE A 71 -3.31 -13.27 -13.69
CA ILE A 71 -3.14 -14.71 -13.71
C ILE A 71 -4.53 -15.31 -13.59
N ARG A 72 -5.06 -15.85 -14.70
CA ARG A 72 -6.29 -16.66 -14.66
C ARG A 72 -5.97 -18.04 -14.11
N TYR A 73 -5.95 -18.12 -12.78
CA TYR A 73 -5.68 -19.34 -12.05
C TYR A 73 -6.61 -19.43 -10.85
N VAL A 74 -7.17 -20.60 -10.63
CA VAL A 74 -7.91 -20.91 -9.42
C VAL A 74 -7.03 -21.79 -8.56
N PRO A 75 -6.40 -21.24 -7.49
CA PRO A 75 -5.51 -22.01 -6.62
C PRO A 75 -6.25 -23.18 -6.00
N GLN A 76 -5.68 -24.37 -6.13
CA GLN A 76 -6.13 -25.53 -5.37
C GLN A 76 -5.59 -25.46 -3.95
N GLU A 77 -6.15 -26.21 -3.02
CA GLU A 77 -5.74 -26.18 -1.61
C GLU A 77 -4.22 -26.46 -1.42
N GLN A 78 -3.68 -27.38 -2.20
CA GLN A 78 -2.25 -27.70 -2.21
C GLN A 78 -1.35 -26.57 -2.68
N ASP A 79 -1.86 -25.62 -3.45
CA ASP A 79 -1.08 -24.53 -4.03
C ASP A 79 -0.99 -23.32 -3.07
N LYS A 80 -1.94 -23.18 -2.16
CA LYS A 80 -2.07 -22.01 -1.28
C LYS A 80 -0.79 -21.72 -0.48
N MET A 81 -0.22 -22.74 0.14
CA MET A 81 1.04 -22.58 0.88
C MET A 81 2.22 -22.24 -0.01
N SER A 82 2.29 -22.84 -1.20
CA SER A 82 3.34 -22.55 -2.18
C SER A 82 3.27 -21.12 -2.67
N ILE A 83 2.05 -20.57 -2.87
CA ILE A 83 1.84 -19.17 -3.23
C ILE A 83 2.31 -18.24 -2.11
N LEU A 84 1.99 -18.51 -0.85
CA LEU A 84 2.44 -17.70 0.28
C LEU A 84 3.96 -17.74 0.49
N GLN A 85 4.63 -18.82 0.07
CA GLN A 85 6.08 -18.97 0.10
C GLN A 85 6.78 -18.38 -1.13
N LEU A 86 6.05 -18.07 -2.18
CA LEU A 86 6.57 -17.59 -3.46
C LEU A 86 7.56 -16.43 -3.34
N PRO A 87 7.29 -15.36 -2.55
CA PRO A 87 8.24 -14.26 -2.45
C PRO A 87 9.59 -14.69 -1.87
N GLU A 88 9.63 -15.58 -0.89
CA GLU A 88 10.89 -16.10 -0.33
C GLU A 88 11.66 -16.95 -1.36
N VAL A 89 10.94 -17.81 -2.11
CA VAL A 89 11.54 -18.64 -3.15
C VAL A 89 12.20 -17.75 -4.21
N ILE A 90 11.48 -16.76 -4.72
CA ILE A 90 12.01 -15.83 -5.73
C ILE A 90 13.17 -15.00 -5.17
N ALA A 91 13.04 -14.48 -3.94
CA ALA A 91 14.06 -13.67 -3.30
C ALA A 91 15.39 -14.45 -3.16
N ARG A 92 15.31 -15.69 -2.72
CA ARG A 92 16.49 -16.58 -2.61
C ARG A 92 17.13 -16.91 -3.95
N GLU A 93 16.32 -17.27 -4.95
CA GLU A 93 16.83 -17.62 -6.26
C GLU A 93 17.47 -16.44 -7.01
N LYS A 94 16.90 -15.24 -6.84
CA LYS A 94 17.41 -14.03 -7.50
C LYS A 94 18.47 -13.28 -6.66
N GLY A 95 18.71 -13.68 -5.41
CA GLY A 95 19.65 -13.02 -4.50
C GLY A 95 19.21 -11.61 -4.11
N ILE A 96 17.90 -11.34 -4.02
CA ILE A 96 17.30 -10.04 -3.74
C ILE A 96 16.54 -10.05 -2.39
N LYS A 97 16.15 -8.87 -1.92
CA LYS A 97 15.19 -8.71 -0.84
C LYS A 97 13.85 -8.21 -1.39
N ILE A 98 12.74 -8.69 -0.83
CA ILE A 98 11.40 -8.27 -1.24
C ILE A 98 10.69 -7.64 -0.05
N ILE A 99 10.06 -6.48 -0.28
CA ILE A 99 9.13 -5.85 0.66
C ILE A 99 7.73 -6.01 0.07
N VAL A 100 6.87 -6.73 0.77
CA VAL A 100 5.46 -6.89 0.38
C VAL A 100 4.62 -5.91 1.20
N CYS A 101 4.06 -4.92 0.53
CA CYS A 101 3.19 -3.90 1.10
C CYS A 101 1.74 -4.26 0.78
N ILE A 102 0.91 -4.45 1.81
CA ILE A 102 -0.52 -4.74 1.64
C ILE A 102 -1.32 -3.60 2.25
N ASP A 103 -1.96 -2.82 1.38
CA ASP A 103 -2.85 -1.73 1.76
C ASP A 103 -4.23 -2.25 2.15
N GLU A 104 -4.92 -1.52 3.03
CA GLU A 104 -6.24 -1.85 3.57
C GLU A 104 -6.32 -3.31 4.07
N PHE A 105 -5.22 -3.80 4.69
CA PHE A 105 -5.07 -5.20 5.12
C PHE A 105 -6.25 -5.72 5.95
N GLN A 106 -6.91 -4.85 6.72
CA GLN A 106 -8.08 -5.23 7.51
C GLN A 106 -9.28 -5.67 6.65
N GLN A 107 -9.31 -5.36 5.36
CA GLN A 107 -10.37 -5.83 4.46
C GLN A 107 -10.35 -7.36 4.33
N LEU A 108 -9.18 -7.96 4.40
CA LEU A 108 -9.07 -9.42 4.38
C LEU A 108 -9.80 -10.05 5.58
N ALA A 109 -9.88 -9.35 6.72
CA ALA A 109 -10.58 -9.84 7.91
C ALA A 109 -12.12 -9.89 7.74
N GLU A 110 -12.66 -9.30 6.70
CA GLU A 110 -14.08 -9.35 6.33
C GLU A 110 -14.42 -10.61 5.49
N LEU A 111 -13.40 -11.32 4.99
CA LEU A 111 -13.60 -12.57 4.24
C LEU A 111 -14.09 -13.69 5.15
N SER A 112 -15.01 -14.51 4.65
CA SER A 112 -15.57 -15.66 5.39
C SER A 112 -14.50 -16.68 5.80
N GLU A 113 -13.49 -16.86 4.96
CA GLU A 113 -12.39 -17.82 5.12
C GLU A 113 -11.18 -17.20 5.85
N TYR A 114 -11.30 -15.98 6.38
CA TYR A 114 -10.16 -15.21 6.91
C TYR A 114 -9.35 -15.96 7.98
N LYS A 115 -10.00 -16.68 8.89
CA LYS A 115 -9.28 -17.38 9.96
C LYS A 115 -8.31 -18.45 9.45
N ASP A 116 -8.70 -19.16 8.40
CA ASP A 116 -7.85 -20.15 7.75
C ASP A 116 -6.72 -19.46 6.97
N LEU A 117 -7.06 -18.44 6.21
CA LEU A 117 -6.12 -17.60 5.47
C LEU A 117 -5.07 -16.97 6.42
N GLU A 118 -5.52 -16.39 7.54
CA GLU A 118 -4.66 -15.76 8.54
C GLU A 118 -3.65 -16.76 9.12
N GLY A 119 -4.11 -17.95 9.46
CA GLY A 119 -3.28 -19.06 9.96
C GLY A 119 -2.22 -19.49 8.93
N LYS A 120 -2.60 -19.64 7.68
CA LYS A 120 -1.70 -19.98 6.57
C LYS A 120 -0.67 -18.89 6.32
N MET A 121 -1.08 -17.63 6.27
CA MET A 121 -0.17 -16.49 6.14
C MET A 121 0.85 -16.48 7.27
N ARG A 122 0.40 -16.59 8.53
CA ARG A 122 1.30 -16.63 9.68
C ARG A 122 2.31 -17.77 9.57
N SER A 123 1.87 -18.97 9.21
CA SER A 123 2.72 -20.15 9.12
C SER A 123 3.78 -20.01 8.02
N ALA A 124 3.43 -19.42 6.88
CA ALA A 124 4.35 -19.20 5.79
C ALA A 124 5.33 -18.04 6.07
N TRP A 125 4.82 -16.89 6.47
CA TRP A 125 5.58 -15.64 6.52
C TRP A 125 6.59 -15.57 7.67
N GLN A 126 6.28 -16.17 8.82
CA GLN A 126 7.20 -16.17 9.98
C GLN A 126 8.54 -16.88 9.71
N LEU A 127 8.63 -17.72 8.69
CA LEU A 127 9.83 -18.48 8.35
C LEU A 127 10.68 -17.80 7.27
N GLN A 128 10.18 -16.73 6.66
CA GLN A 128 10.85 -16.04 5.57
C GLN A 128 11.97 -15.15 6.09
N GLN A 129 13.11 -15.15 5.42
CA GLN A 129 14.31 -14.40 5.83
C GLN A 129 14.68 -13.29 4.84
N ASN A 130 14.18 -13.38 3.60
CA ASN A 130 14.47 -12.44 2.53
C ASN A 130 13.27 -11.55 2.18
N VAL A 131 12.15 -11.71 2.91
CA VAL A 131 10.92 -10.96 2.70
C VAL A 131 10.54 -10.19 3.97
N THR A 132 10.13 -8.95 3.79
CA THR A 132 9.56 -8.12 4.85
C THR A 132 8.13 -7.76 4.45
N TYR A 133 7.21 -7.87 5.40
CA TYR A 133 5.81 -7.50 5.20
C TYR A 133 5.51 -6.15 5.85
N CYS A 134 4.91 -5.24 5.09
CA CYS A 134 4.35 -3.97 5.57
C CYS A 134 2.84 -4.03 5.40
N LEU A 135 2.13 -4.29 6.50
CA LEU A 135 0.67 -4.46 6.53
C LEU A 135 0.08 -3.18 7.12
N TYR A 136 -0.70 -2.45 6.35
CA TYR A 136 -1.24 -1.17 6.79
C TYR A 136 -2.70 -1.00 6.38
N GLY A 137 -3.38 -0.05 7.03
CA GLY A 137 -4.77 0.22 6.75
C GLY A 137 -5.32 1.35 7.60
N SER A 138 -6.43 1.91 7.18
CA SER A 138 -7.05 3.11 7.75
C SER A 138 -7.92 2.81 8.98
N LYS A 139 -8.49 1.60 9.10
CA LYS A 139 -9.39 1.22 10.20
C LYS A 139 -8.61 0.71 11.41
N ARG A 140 -8.09 1.64 12.22
CA ARG A 140 -7.23 1.36 13.38
C ARG A 140 -7.74 0.26 14.30
N HIS A 141 -9.03 0.26 14.67
CA HIS A 141 -9.61 -0.73 15.58
C HIS A 141 -9.58 -2.15 15.00
N MET A 142 -9.77 -2.28 13.67
CA MET A 142 -9.71 -3.57 13.00
C MET A 142 -8.27 -4.10 12.96
N MET A 143 -7.30 -3.24 12.62
CA MET A 143 -5.88 -3.58 12.65
C MET A 143 -5.44 -4.02 14.05
N LEU A 144 -5.87 -3.32 15.10
CA LEU A 144 -5.60 -3.73 16.48
C LEU A 144 -6.22 -5.08 16.84
N ASN A 145 -7.40 -5.41 16.35
CA ASN A 145 -8.00 -6.71 16.54
C ASN A 145 -7.19 -7.84 15.90
N ILE A 146 -6.59 -7.59 14.74
CA ILE A 146 -5.74 -8.57 14.05
C ILE A 146 -4.43 -8.79 14.83
N PHE A 147 -3.73 -7.73 15.24
CA PHE A 147 -2.36 -7.84 15.75
C PHE A 147 -2.24 -7.92 17.29
N ASN A 148 -3.23 -7.44 18.04
CA ASN A 148 -3.15 -7.35 19.51
C ASN A 148 -4.08 -8.34 20.23
N LYS A 149 -4.99 -9.03 19.54
CA LYS A 149 -5.87 -10.00 20.16
C LYS A 149 -5.12 -11.32 20.39
N ALA A 150 -5.05 -11.78 21.64
CA ALA A 150 -4.24 -12.94 22.04
C ALA A 150 -4.54 -14.25 21.28
N ASN A 151 -5.77 -14.41 20.78
CA ASN A 151 -6.20 -15.61 20.04
C ASN A 151 -6.08 -15.44 18.51
N SER A 152 -5.52 -14.31 18.02
CA SER A 152 -5.28 -14.12 16.58
C SER A 152 -3.95 -14.76 16.18
N PRO A 153 -3.87 -15.44 15.04
CA PRO A 153 -2.61 -15.92 14.49
C PRO A 153 -1.54 -14.83 14.34
N PHE A 154 -1.93 -13.60 14.03
CA PHE A 154 -1.01 -12.47 13.92
C PHE A 154 -0.67 -11.81 15.28
N TYR A 155 -1.13 -12.34 16.39
CA TYR A 155 -0.74 -11.79 17.69
C TYR A 155 0.79 -11.69 17.83
N ARG A 156 1.29 -10.48 18.08
CA ARG A 156 2.73 -10.17 18.17
C ARG A 156 3.57 -10.63 16.95
N PHE A 157 2.98 -10.60 15.78
CA PHE A 157 3.69 -11.01 14.56
C PHE A 157 4.79 -10.05 14.15
N GLY A 158 4.62 -8.76 14.42
CA GLY A 158 5.57 -7.72 14.04
C GLY A 158 5.48 -6.51 14.94
N GLN A 159 6.17 -5.46 14.56
CA GLN A 159 6.10 -4.16 15.22
C GLN A 159 4.86 -3.41 14.73
N VAL A 160 4.03 -2.94 15.66
CA VAL A 160 2.90 -2.07 15.36
C VAL A 160 3.35 -0.62 15.43
N VAL A 161 3.14 0.12 14.35
CA VAL A 161 3.45 1.55 14.24
C VAL A 161 2.15 2.32 14.05
N PHE A 162 1.91 3.33 14.88
CA PHE A 162 0.80 4.24 14.71
C PHE A 162 1.31 5.54 14.08
N LEU A 163 0.83 5.83 12.88
CA LEU A 163 1.06 7.14 12.28
C LEU A 163 0.21 8.17 13.03
N GLN A 164 0.87 9.18 13.56
CA GLN A 164 0.23 10.33 14.17
C GLN A 164 -0.14 11.34 13.08
N LYS A 165 -0.98 12.33 13.43
CA LYS A 165 -1.18 13.50 12.58
C LYS A 165 0.18 14.15 12.30
N ILE A 166 0.34 14.70 11.11
CA ILE A 166 1.52 15.49 10.76
C ILE A 166 1.49 16.77 11.62
N ASP A 167 2.62 17.10 12.24
CA ASP A 167 2.72 18.27 13.11
C ASP A 167 2.55 19.56 12.32
N ARG A 168 2.01 20.60 12.98
CA ARG A 168 1.88 21.96 12.42
C ARG A 168 3.20 22.47 11.85
N LYS A 169 4.31 22.27 12.58
CA LYS A 169 5.65 22.70 12.16
C LYS A 169 6.09 22.17 10.81
N ASP A 170 5.56 21.00 10.40
CA ASP A 170 5.85 20.36 9.13
C ASP A 170 4.82 20.78 8.05
N TRP A 171 3.57 21.03 8.45
CA TRP A 171 2.53 21.53 7.55
C TRP A 171 2.76 22.95 7.09
N MET A 172 3.14 23.87 7.98
CA MET A 172 3.28 25.29 7.64
C MET A 172 4.25 25.55 6.48
N PRO A 173 5.52 25.05 6.51
CA PRO A 173 6.43 25.26 5.38
C PRO A 173 5.93 24.59 4.09
N PHE A 174 5.25 23.44 4.19
CA PHE A 174 4.67 22.77 3.03
C PHE A 174 3.55 23.61 2.39
N ILE A 175 2.64 24.17 3.18
CA ILE A 175 1.58 25.03 2.69
C ILE A 175 2.17 26.25 1.97
N ILE A 176 3.10 26.96 2.63
CA ILE A 176 3.72 28.17 2.09
C ILE A 176 4.46 27.87 0.77
N SER A 177 5.25 26.80 0.74
CA SER A 177 5.98 26.42 -0.48
C SER A 177 5.05 26.03 -1.63
N SER A 178 3.97 25.29 -1.33
CA SER A 178 3.00 24.85 -2.36
C SER A 178 2.25 26.04 -3.00
N PHE A 179 1.94 27.07 -2.22
CA PHE A 179 1.38 28.30 -2.78
C PHE A 179 2.42 29.03 -3.65
N ALA A 180 3.66 29.13 -3.18
CA ALA A 180 4.74 29.81 -3.90
C ALA A 180 5.07 29.13 -5.24
N GLU A 181 5.05 27.81 -5.33
CA GLU A 181 5.28 27.05 -6.56
C GLU A 181 4.30 27.42 -7.68
N THR A 182 3.12 27.93 -7.32
CA THR A 182 2.08 28.35 -8.26
C THR A 182 1.99 29.89 -8.40
N HIS A 183 3.04 30.60 -7.98
CA HIS A 183 3.10 32.08 -8.01
C HIS A 183 2.04 32.78 -7.18
N LYS A 184 1.54 32.11 -6.13
CA LYS A 184 0.64 32.67 -5.12
C LYS A 184 1.37 32.78 -3.79
N SER A 185 0.91 33.64 -2.90
CA SER A 185 1.49 33.79 -1.58
C SER A 185 0.44 33.61 -0.48
N ILE A 186 0.88 33.01 0.62
CA ILE A 186 0.11 32.86 1.86
C ILE A 186 1.02 33.25 3.03
N SER A 187 0.54 34.04 3.96
CA SER A 187 1.31 34.37 5.16
C SER A 187 1.37 33.21 6.15
N GLU A 188 2.37 33.24 7.04
CA GLU A 188 2.47 32.27 8.13
C GLU A 188 1.21 32.26 9.00
N GLU A 189 0.62 33.44 9.26
CA GLU A 189 -0.62 33.57 10.02
C GLU A 189 -1.78 32.79 9.39
N PHE A 190 -2.00 32.92 8.08
CA PHE A 190 -3.05 32.16 7.40
C PHE A 190 -2.75 30.68 7.33
N ALA A 191 -1.48 30.27 7.12
CA ALA A 191 -1.07 28.88 7.15
C ALA A 191 -1.32 28.25 8.55
N GLU A 192 -1.05 29.00 9.61
CA GLU A 192 -1.34 28.56 10.98
C GLU A 192 -2.85 28.41 11.20
N ARG A 193 -3.63 29.38 10.77
CA ARG A 193 -5.11 29.33 10.88
C ARG A 193 -5.72 28.17 10.12
N ILE A 194 -5.16 27.79 8.96
CA ILE A 194 -5.57 26.57 8.26
C ILE A 194 -5.33 25.35 9.15
N CYS A 195 -4.12 25.20 9.69
CA CYS A 195 -3.79 24.09 10.58
C CYS A 195 -4.73 24.01 11.79
N ASP A 196 -5.04 25.15 12.41
CA ASP A 196 -5.92 25.21 13.58
C ASP A 196 -7.37 24.86 13.23
N THR A 197 -7.88 25.39 12.12
CA THR A 197 -9.27 25.19 11.69
C THR A 197 -9.60 23.70 11.52
N VAL A 198 -8.65 22.92 11.00
CA VAL A 198 -8.85 21.49 10.71
C VAL A 198 -8.03 20.57 11.62
N GLU A 199 -7.46 21.11 12.71
CA GLU A 199 -6.64 20.37 13.69
C GLU A 199 -5.56 19.50 13.03
N CYS A 200 -4.90 20.01 11.99
CA CYS A 200 -3.88 19.30 11.20
C CYS A 200 -4.37 17.97 10.62
N HIS A 201 -5.66 17.79 10.39
CA HIS A 201 -6.16 16.58 9.73
C HIS A 201 -5.83 16.63 8.24
N SER A 202 -4.95 15.74 7.77
CA SER A 202 -4.31 15.79 6.45
C SER A 202 -5.29 15.98 5.29
N TRP A 203 -6.40 15.24 5.27
CA TRP A 203 -7.39 15.35 4.20
C TRP A 203 -8.11 16.71 4.21
N TYR A 204 -8.62 17.11 5.37
CA TYR A 204 -9.33 18.41 5.51
C TYR A 204 -8.38 19.58 5.27
N LEU A 205 -7.12 19.47 5.69
CA LEU A 205 -6.11 20.50 5.48
C LEU A 205 -5.87 20.72 3.98
N GLN A 206 -5.66 19.65 3.23
CA GLN A 206 -5.47 19.74 1.79
C GLN A 206 -6.70 20.29 1.07
N GLN A 207 -7.92 19.88 1.49
CA GLN A 207 -9.15 20.44 0.91
C GLN A 207 -9.28 21.93 1.19
N LEU A 208 -9.06 22.37 2.43
CA LEU A 208 -9.13 23.78 2.78
C LEU A 208 -8.06 24.60 2.04
N CYS A 209 -6.83 24.10 1.97
CA CYS A 209 -5.78 24.71 1.15
C CYS A 209 -6.20 24.84 -0.31
N PHE A 210 -6.81 23.80 -0.90
CA PHE A 210 -7.27 23.83 -2.28
C PHE A 210 -8.35 24.89 -2.51
N PHE A 211 -9.35 25.01 -1.63
CA PHE A 211 -10.39 26.02 -1.77
C PHE A 211 -9.85 27.44 -1.62
N ILE A 212 -8.98 27.69 -0.64
CA ILE A 212 -8.32 28.99 -0.46
C ILE A 212 -7.43 29.30 -1.68
N TRP A 213 -6.62 28.34 -2.13
CA TRP A 213 -5.76 28.50 -3.29
C TRP A 213 -6.54 28.83 -4.57
N ASN A 214 -7.67 28.17 -4.78
CA ASN A 214 -8.53 28.40 -5.95
C ASN A 214 -9.16 29.79 -5.94
N ALA A 215 -9.51 30.31 -4.77
CA ALA A 215 -10.06 31.66 -4.59
C ALA A 215 -8.97 32.77 -4.63
N THR A 216 -7.70 32.41 -4.52
CA THR A 216 -6.57 33.35 -4.46
C THR A 216 -6.10 33.69 -5.87
N GLU A 217 -6.00 34.98 -6.21
CA GLU A 217 -5.34 35.41 -7.45
C GLU A 217 -3.82 35.50 -7.28
N LYS A 218 -3.35 36.26 -6.30
CA LYS A 218 -1.91 36.46 -6.01
C LYS A 218 -1.55 36.21 -4.56
N GLU A 219 -2.31 36.75 -3.64
CA GLU A 219 -2.06 36.73 -2.21
C GLU A 219 -3.33 36.39 -1.46
N VAL A 220 -3.22 35.56 -0.41
CA VAL A 220 -4.33 35.21 0.47
C VAL A 220 -4.67 36.42 1.34
N THR A 221 -5.90 36.87 1.25
CA THR A 221 -6.49 37.93 2.09
C THR A 221 -7.54 37.33 3.02
N GLU A 222 -7.97 38.08 4.01
CA GLU A 222 -9.04 37.65 4.93
C GLU A 222 -10.33 37.29 4.17
N GLU A 223 -10.69 38.04 3.16
CA GLU A 223 -11.88 37.78 2.34
C GLU A 223 -11.77 36.44 1.59
N VAL A 224 -10.60 36.17 0.99
CA VAL A 224 -10.28 34.91 0.30
C VAL A 224 -10.31 33.76 1.29
N PHE A 225 -9.70 33.92 2.47
CA PHE A 225 -9.69 32.90 3.51
C PHE A 225 -11.11 32.53 3.96
N GLN A 226 -11.97 33.54 4.23
CA GLN A 226 -13.37 33.33 4.60
C GLN A 226 -14.19 32.66 3.49
N THR A 227 -13.83 32.91 2.22
CA THR A 227 -14.47 32.26 1.09
C THR A 227 -14.12 30.78 1.02
N GLY A 228 -12.87 30.42 1.31
CA GLY A 228 -12.41 29.02 1.36
C GLY A 228 -13.01 28.20 2.51
N LEU A 229 -13.54 28.86 3.55
CA LEU A 229 -14.20 28.20 4.69
C LEU A 229 -15.66 27.84 4.45
N LYS A 230 -16.30 28.35 3.40
CA LYS A 230 -17.73 28.11 3.05
C LYS A 230 -17.88 26.86 2.17
#